data_edd5406619cf4e203131b6497aceb6d9
#
_entry.id   edd5406619cf4e203131b6497aceb6d9
#
_cell.length_a   1.000
_cell.length_b   1.000
_cell.length_c   1.000
_cell.angle_alpha   90.00
_cell.angle_beta   90.00
_cell.angle_gamma   90.00
#
_symmetry.space_group_name_H-M   'P 1'
#
loop_
_entity.id
_entity.type
_entity.pdbx_description
1 polymer ?
#
loop_
_entity_poly.entity_id
_entity_poly.type
_entity_poly.pdbx_seq_one_letter_code
_entity_poly.pdbx_strand_id
1 'polypeptide(L)'
;MLVRLLFVYLIGWSLTTNAQVELLSLEGTYQEKNLIVNNPPMADGFGFCISKVLVNGEILPAVIQTSHFEIDFQLFHLKKGADVFVVLEHAPGCEPRFLNPSILLPKSTFECTQISAQKDGSLSWTTTNEQ
;
A
#
# COMPACT_ATOMS: atom_id res chain seq x y z
N MET A 1 20.75 -26.63 60.23
CA MET A 1 19.93 -27.07 59.12
C MET A 1 19.77 -25.90 58.13
N LEU A 2 20.46 -26.01 57.09
CA LEU A 2 20.35 -24.99 55.98
C LEU A 2 19.21 -25.41 55.07
N VAL A 3 18.10 -24.68 55.15
CA VAL A 3 17.02 -24.82 54.18
C VAL A 3 17.47 -24.09 52.92
N ARG A 4 17.91 -24.86 51.92
CA ARG A 4 18.15 -24.30 50.57
C ARG A 4 16.80 -24.03 49.93
N LEU A 5 16.37 -22.79 50.00
CA LEU A 5 15.31 -22.28 49.16
C LEU A 5 15.83 -22.20 47.71
N LEU A 6 15.51 -23.24 46.94
CA LEU A 6 15.62 -23.21 45.50
C LEU A 6 14.57 -22.23 44.96
N PHE A 7 14.96 -20.99 44.77
CA PHE A 7 14.21 -20.06 43.93
C PHE A 7 14.33 -20.55 42.49
N VAL A 8 13.34 -21.30 42.08
CA VAL A 8 13.13 -21.55 40.64
C VAL A 8 12.65 -20.22 40.04
N TYR A 9 13.57 -19.47 39.47
CA TYR A 9 13.23 -18.36 38.62
C TYR A 9 12.57 -18.93 37.37
N LEU A 10 11.24 -19.01 37.38
CA LEU A 10 10.45 -19.13 36.18
C LEU A 10 10.58 -17.82 35.44
N ILE A 11 11.60 -17.75 34.59
CA ILE A 11 11.68 -16.69 33.56
C ILE A 11 10.53 -16.98 32.60
N GLY A 12 9.40 -16.36 32.88
CA GLY A 12 8.31 -16.33 31.92
C GLY A 12 8.79 -15.61 30.65
N TRP A 13 9.09 -16.38 29.63
CA TRP A 13 9.30 -15.84 28.31
C TRP A 13 7.93 -15.37 27.83
N SER A 14 7.67 -14.10 28.04
CA SER A 14 6.56 -13.45 27.40
C SER A 14 6.86 -13.44 25.90
N LEU A 15 6.35 -14.45 25.19
CA LEU A 15 6.29 -14.42 23.74
C LEU A 15 5.30 -13.31 23.39
N THR A 16 5.80 -12.10 23.24
CA THR A 16 5.05 -11.04 22.58
C THR A 16 4.92 -11.44 21.12
N THR A 17 3.83 -12.11 20.78
CA THR A 17 3.44 -12.31 19.40
C THR A 17 3.03 -10.95 18.85
N ASN A 18 3.99 -10.21 18.33
CA ASN A 18 3.68 -9.06 17.51
C ASN A 18 3.01 -9.59 16.25
N ALA A 19 1.71 -9.34 16.13
CA ALA A 19 1.00 -9.58 14.89
C ALA A 19 1.70 -8.71 13.83
N GLN A 20 2.46 -9.33 12.94
CA GLN A 20 3.13 -8.63 11.85
C GLN A 20 2.08 -8.19 10.85
N VAL A 21 2.00 -6.90 10.63
CA VAL A 21 1.18 -6.29 9.59
C VAL A 21 2.12 -5.83 8.50
N GLU A 22 1.83 -6.24 7.28
CA GLU A 22 2.54 -5.75 6.11
C GLU A 22 1.80 -4.57 5.51
N LEU A 23 2.53 -3.65 4.90
CA LEU A 23 1.99 -2.44 4.31
C LEU A 23 2.23 -2.43 2.80
N LEU A 24 1.18 -2.12 2.06
CA LEU A 24 1.26 -1.80 0.64
C LEU A 24 0.83 -0.36 0.44
N SER A 25 1.68 0.46 -0.16
CA SER A 25 1.41 1.88 -0.34
C SER A 25 1.42 2.29 -1.81
N LEU A 26 0.68 3.35 -2.10
CA LEU A 26 0.62 3.97 -3.42
C LEU A 26 0.51 5.49 -3.26
N GLU A 27 1.39 6.21 -3.93
CA GLU A 27 1.36 7.67 -4.00
C GLU A 27 0.94 8.14 -5.37
N GLY A 28 0.28 9.29 -5.42
CA GLY A 28 -0.09 9.92 -6.66
C GLY A 28 -0.87 11.21 -6.44
N THR A 29 -1.62 11.60 -7.44
CA THR A 29 -2.50 12.76 -7.40
C THR A 29 -3.93 12.36 -7.75
N TYR A 30 -4.89 13.00 -7.11
CA TYR A 30 -6.31 12.73 -7.35
C TYR A 30 -6.74 13.28 -8.71
N GLN A 31 -7.24 12.39 -9.58
CA GLN A 31 -7.68 12.70 -10.94
C GLN A 31 -9.19 12.49 -11.12
N GLU A 32 -9.95 12.62 -10.04
CA GLU A 32 -11.42 12.43 -10.04
C GLU A 32 -11.86 11.01 -10.42
N LYS A 33 -11.00 10.02 -10.17
CA LYS A 33 -11.28 8.60 -10.39
C LYS A 33 -11.02 7.81 -9.12
N ASN A 34 -11.75 6.72 -8.95
CA ASN A 34 -11.64 5.86 -7.79
C ASN A 34 -10.65 4.72 -8.01
N LEU A 35 -9.98 4.33 -6.95
CA LEU A 35 -8.99 3.27 -6.97
C LEU A 35 -9.67 1.93 -6.65
N ILE A 36 -9.40 0.92 -7.47
CA ILE A 36 -9.93 -0.42 -7.27
C ILE A 36 -8.84 -1.30 -6.66
N VAL A 37 -9.21 -2.01 -5.60
CA VAL A 37 -8.31 -2.87 -4.85
C VAL A 37 -8.77 -4.31 -4.93
N ASN A 38 -7.85 -5.21 -5.24
CA ASN A 38 -8.05 -6.64 -5.10
C ASN A 38 -7.64 -7.09 -3.70
N ASN A 39 -8.57 -7.67 -2.98
CA ASN A 39 -8.37 -8.13 -1.60
C ASN A 39 -8.50 -9.66 -1.55
N PRO A 40 -7.39 -10.40 -1.62
CA PRO A 40 -7.46 -11.86 -1.62
C PRO A 40 -7.98 -12.40 -0.29
N PRO A 41 -8.61 -13.58 -0.30
CA PRO A 41 -9.03 -14.24 0.94
C PRO A 41 -7.83 -14.69 1.75
N MET A 42 -8.02 -14.81 3.07
CA MET A 42 -7.04 -15.42 3.95
C MET A 42 -6.83 -16.89 3.61
N ALA A 43 -5.63 -17.41 3.87
CA ALA A 43 -5.27 -18.80 3.58
C ALA A 43 -6.17 -19.82 4.29
N ASP A 44 -6.71 -19.47 5.45
CA ASP A 44 -7.65 -20.30 6.22
C ASP A 44 -9.09 -20.25 5.68
N GLY A 45 -9.38 -19.39 4.70
CA GLY A 45 -10.71 -19.18 4.13
C GLY A 45 -11.64 -18.31 4.96
N PHE A 46 -11.17 -17.77 6.08
CA PHE A 46 -11.94 -16.86 6.94
C PHE A 46 -11.49 -15.42 6.76
N GLY A 47 -12.34 -14.60 6.16
CA GLY A 47 -12.08 -13.20 5.92
C GLY A 47 -11.10 -12.93 4.78
N PHE A 48 -10.68 -11.69 4.68
CA PHE A 48 -9.82 -11.18 3.62
C PHE A 48 -8.53 -10.59 4.18
N CYS A 49 -7.53 -10.47 3.34
CA CYS A 49 -6.17 -10.12 3.74
C CYS A 49 -6.00 -8.68 4.23
N ILE A 50 -6.76 -7.74 3.66
CA ILE A 50 -6.66 -6.33 4.05
C ILE A 50 -7.48 -6.07 5.30
N SER A 51 -6.81 -5.56 6.33
CA SER A 51 -7.45 -5.24 7.61
C SER A 51 -7.81 -3.77 7.74
N LYS A 52 -7.11 -2.88 7.01
CA LYS A 52 -7.28 -1.44 7.14
C LYS A 52 -6.81 -0.73 5.89
N VAL A 53 -7.50 0.33 5.54
CA VAL A 53 -7.13 1.25 4.45
C VAL A 53 -7.03 2.66 4.99
N LEU A 54 -5.92 3.31 4.72
CA LEU A 54 -5.68 4.70 5.07
C LEU A 54 -5.49 5.53 3.79
N VAL A 55 -6.15 6.65 3.73
CA VAL A 55 -5.96 7.65 2.67
C VAL A 55 -5.53 8.95 3.33
N ASN A 56 -4.32 9.40 3.04
CA ASN A 56 -3.71 10.56 3.69
C ASN A 56 -3.79 10.52 5.22
N GLY A 57 -3.64 9.31 5.80
CA GLY A 57 -3.70 9.09 7.24
C GLY A 57 -5.10 8.90 7.82
N GLU A 58 -6.15 9.03 7.02
CA GLU A 58 -7.54 8.83 7.44
C GLU A 58 -8.04 7.44 7.07
N ILE A 59 -8.77 6.80 7.98
CA ILE A 59 -9.35 5.47 7.74
C ILE A 59 -10.48 5.57 6.73
N LEU A 60 -10.47 4.66 5.74
CA LEU A 60 -11.55 4.55 4.76
C LEU A 60 -12.86 4.13 5.46
N PRO A 61 -13.92 4.95 5.42
CA PRO A 61 -15.21 4.63 6.03
C PRO A 61 -16.08 3.79 5.09
N ALA A 62 -15.59 2.59 4.72
CA ALA A 62 -16.29 1.69 3.80
C ALA A 62 -16.04 0.23 4.19
N VAL A 63 -16.89 -0.65 3.67
CA VAL A 63 -16.73 -2.10 3.84
C VAL A 63 -15.59 -2.58 2.96
N ILE A 64 -14.54 -3.13 3.57
CA ILE A 64 -13.35 -3.65 2.88
C ILE A 64 -13.27 -5.19 2.92
N GLN A 65 -14.12 -5.86 3.67
CA GLN A 65 -14.15 -7.32 3.78
C GLN A 65 -14.88 -7.95 2.60
N THR A 66 -14.35 -7.70 1.41
CA THR A 66 -14.81 -8.25 0.13
C THR A 66 -13.59 -8.55 -0.74
N SER A 67 -13.76 -9.40 -1.76
CA SER A 67 -12.67 -9.75 -2.69
C SER A 67 -12.16 -8.57 -3.52
N HIS A 68 -13.03 -7.59 -3.75
CA HIS A 68 -12.72 -6.35 -4.43
C HIS A 68 -13.47 -5.23 -3.75
N PHE A 69 -12.84 -4.09 -3.61
CA PHE A 69 -13.52 -2.89 -3.16
C PHE A 69 -12.92 -1.66 -3.85
N GLU A 70 -13.68 -0.60 -3.83
CA GLU A 70 -13.33 0.67 -4.44
C GLU A 70 -13.04 1.69 -3.35
N ILE A 71 -11.95 2.42 -3.51
CA ILE A 71 -11.63 3.56 -2.66
C ILE A 71 -12.21 4.79 -3.34
N ASP A 72 -13.28 5.32 -2.77
CA ASP A 72 -13.91 6.55 -3.21
C ASP A 72 -13.23 7.75 -2.52
N PHE A 73 -12.41 8.45 -3.28
CA PHE A 73 -11.68 9.61 -2.75
C PHE A 73 -12.58 10.81 -2.43
N GLN A 74 -13.81 10.83 -2.94
CA GLN A 74 -14.76 11.87 -2.58
C GLN A 74 -15.12 11.84 -1.10
N LEU A 75 -15.03 10.67 -0.47
CA LEU A 75 -15.25 10.51 0.97
C LEU A 75 -14.23 11.29 1.82
N PHE A 76 -13.10 11.64 1.24
CA PHE A 76 -12.03 12.39 1.91
C PHE A 76 -12.00 13.87 1.52
N HIS A 77 -12.98 14.35 0.77
CA HIS A 77 -13.10 15.73 0.32
C HIS A 77 -11.86 16.24 -0.45
N LEU A 78 -11.23 15.36 -1.23
CA LEU A 78 -10.08 15.71 -2.03
C LEU A 78 -10.49 16.50 -3.27
N LYS A 79 -9.70 17.49 -3.60
CA LYS A 79 -9.82 18.26 -4.83
C LYS A 79 -8.94 17.65 -5.93
N LYS A 80 -9.35 17.78 -7.18
CA LYS A 80 -8.54 17.37 -8.33
C LYS A 80 -7.13 17.95 -8.24
N GLY A 81 -6.13 17.10 -8.40
CA GLY A 81 -4.72 17.47 -8.30
C GLY A 81 -4.15 17.42 -6.88
N ALA A 82 -4.97 17.11 -5.86
CA ALA A 82 -4.48 16.93 -4.50
C ALA A 82 -3.58 15.69 -4.39
N ASP A 83 -2.58 15.77 -3.53
CA ASP A 83 -1.71 14.64 -3.24
C ASP A 83 -2.49 13.53 -2.55
N VAL A 84 -2.29 12.30 -2.99
CA VAL A 84 -2.91 11.11 -2.42
C VAL A 84 -1.83 10.13 -1.99
N PHE A 85 -1.94 9.67 -0.76
CA PHE A 85 -1.12 8.61 -0.22
C PHE A 85 -2.04 7.53 0.37
N VAL A 86 -2.06 6.37 -0.29
CA VAL A 86 -2.88 5.23 0.13
C VAL A 86 -2.00 4.19 0.80
N VAL A 87 -2.42 3.71 1.95
CA VAL A 87 -1.75 2.62 2.67
C VAL A 87 -2.77 1.52 2.94
N LEU A 88 -2.44 0.31 2.52
CA LEU A 88 -3.19 -0.89 2.86
C LEU A 88 -2.42 -1.65 3.94
N GLU A 89 -3.06 -1.92 5.07
CA GLU A 89 -2.54 -2.85 6.07
C GLU A 89 -3.11 -4.23 5.80
N HIS A 90 -2.25 -5.22 5.64
CA HIS A 90 -2.67 -6.56 5.30
C HIS A 90 -1.87 -7.63 6.06
N ALA A 91 -2.42 -8.85 6.12
CA ALA A 91 -1.78 -9.97 6.75
C ALA A 91 -0.53 -10.42 5.96
N PRO A 92 0.51 -10.94 6.67
CA PRO A 92 1.68 -11.49 6.00
C PRO A 92 1.30 -12.70 5.12
N GLY A 93 2.01 -12.85 4.01
CA GLY A 93 1.75 -13.93 3.04
C GLY A 93 0.61 -13.66 2.08
N CYS A 94 -0.07 -12.53 2.20
CA CYS A 94 -1.09 -12.08 1.25
C CYS A 94 -0.47 -11.12 0.23
N GLU A 95 -1.04 -11.11 -0.96
CA GLU A 95 -0.63 -10.22 -2.04
C GLU A 95 -1.81 -9.39 -2.57
N PRO A 96 -2.30 -8.41 -1.80
CA PRO A 96 -3.30 -7.49 -2.32
C PRO A 96 -2.71 -6.65 -3.45
N ARG A 97 -3.56 -6.17 -4.34
CA ARG A 97 -3.12 -5.40 -5.52
C ARG A 97 -4.02 -4.21 -5.76
N PHE A 98 -3.42 -3.13 -6.22
CA PHE A 98 -4.14 -2.04 -6.86
C PHE A 98 -4.38 -2.43 -8.32
N LEU A 99 -5.65 -2.48 -8.75
CA LEU A 99 -6.00 -2.92 -10.11
C LEU A 99 -5.85 -1.82 -11.16
N ASN A 100 -5.98 -0.57 -10.75
CA ASN A 100 -5.90 0.58 -11.64
C ASN A 100 -5.04 1.73 -11.07
N PRO A 101 -3.79 1.46 -10.68
CA PRO A 101 -2.95 2.47 -9.99
C PRO A 101 -2.67 3.69 -10.86
N SER A 102 -2.75 3.56 -12.17
CA SER A 102 -2.50 4.66 -13.11
C SER A 102 -3.49 5.82 -13.00
N ILE A 103 -4.64 5.61 -12.36
CA ILE A 103 -5.64 6.66 -12.17
C ILE A 103 -5.17 7.78 -11.23
N LEU A 104 -4.18 7.51 -10.41
CA LEU A 104 -3.56 8.49 -9.50
C LEU A 104 -2.36 9.20 -10.13
N LEU A 105 -1.88 8.71 -11.27
CA LEU A 105 -0.81 9.38 -11.98
C LEU A 105 -1.41 10.51 -12.81
N PRO A 106 -0.84 11.72 -12.78
CA PRO A 106 -1.25 12.78 -13.69
C PRO A 106 -1.06 12.27 -15.12
N LYS A 107 -2.01 12.61 -15.99
CA LYS A 107 -1.90 12.27 -17.41
C LYS A 107 -0.57 12.79 -17.90
N SER A 108 0.36 11.90 -18.16
CA SER A 108 1.70 12.28 -18.59
C SER A 108 1.60 12.98 -19.95
N THR A 109 1.94 14.26 -19.97
CA THR A 109 2.21 15.00 -21.19
C THR A 109 3.66 14.79 -21.62
N PHE A 110 4.28 13.79 -21.08
CA PHE A 110 5.65 13.42 -21.35
C PHE A 110 5.74 12.80 -22.73
N GLU A 111 6.29 13.57 -23.67
CA GLU A 111 6.59 13.11 -25.00
C GLU A 111 8.11 12.95 -25.12
N CYS A 112 8.56 11.73 -25.38
CA CYS A 112 9.95 11.50 -25.74
C CYS A 112 10.11 11.91 -27.22
N THR A 113 10.66 13.10 -27.45
CA THR A 113 10.75 13.67 -28.79
C THR A 113 11.94 13.16 -29.59
N GLN A 114 12.95 12.65 -28.92
CA GLN A 114 14.13 12.11 -29.60
C GLN A 114 14.85 11.08 -28.73
N ILE A 115 15.04 9.90 -29.30
CA ILE A 115 15.97 8.90 -28.79
C ILE A 115 17.02 8.65 -29.85
N SER A 116 18.28 8.89 -29.54
CA SER A 116 19.40 8.59 -30.46
C SER A 116 20.41 7.70 -29.77
N ALA A 117 20.80 6.63 -30.46
CA ALA A 117 21.93 5.79 -30.06
C ALA A 117 23.18 6.28 -30.79
N GLN A 118 24.20 6.61 -30.04
CA GLN A 118 25.49 6.98 -30.61
C GLN A 118 26.36 5.75 -30.87
N LYS A 119 27.29 5.87 -31.80
CA LYS A 119 28.18 4.76 -32.21
C LYS A 119 29.09 4.24 -31.07
N ASP A 120 29.23 5.00 -29.99
CA ASP A 120 29.98 4.62 -28.80
C ASP A 120 29.12 3.86 -27.77
N GLY A 121 27.87 3.60 -28.09
CA GLY A 121 26.93 2.90 -27.19
C GLY A 121 26.21 3.78 -26.18
N SER A 122 26.42 5.10 -26.22
CA SER A 122 25.66 6.02 -25.37
C SER A 122 24.27 6.28 -25.93
N LEU A 123 23.29 6.37 -25.03
CA LEU A 123 21.91 6.74 -25.34
C LEU A 123 21.64 8.14 -24.82
N SER A 124 21.16 9.03 -25.68
CA SER A 124 20.67 10.34 -25.27
C SER A 124 19.21 10.48 -25.63
N TRP A 125 18.43 11.11 -24.77
CA TRP A 125 17.03 11.43 -25.03
C TRP A 125 16.72 12.84 -24.58
N THR A 126 15.79 13.45 -25.29
CA THR A 126 15.28 14.76 -24.96
C THR A 126 13.81 14.64 -24.59
N THR A 127 13.41 15.24 -23.51
CA THR A 127 12.02 15.26 -23.04
C THR A 127 11.50 16.68 -23.03
N THR A 128 10.22 16.83 -23.37
CA THR A 128 9.49 18.09 -23.25
C THR A 128 8.44 17.95 -22.14
N ASN A 129 8.18 19.01 -21.39
CA ASN A 129 7.20 19.06 -20.30
C ASN A 129 7.54 18.14 -19.12
N GLU A 130 8.76 18.15 -18.65
CA GLU A 130 9.06 17.60 -17.34
C GLU A 130 8.43 18.48 -16.25
N GLN A 131 7.59 17.89 -15.41
CA GLN A 131 7.07 18.49 -14.19
C GLN A 131 7.64 17.76 -12.98
#